data_c02d5d9f237cb9c96a047d5a752799d3
#
_entry.id   c02d5d9f237cb9c96a047d5a752799d3
#
_cell.length_a   1.000
_cell.length_b   1.000
_cell.length_c   1.000
_cell.angle_alpha   90.00
_cell.angle_beta   90.00
_cell.angle_gamma   90.00
#
_symmetry.space_group_name_H-M   'P 1'
#
loop_
_entity.id
_entity.type
_entity.pdbx_description
1 polymer ?
#
loop_
_entity_poly.entity_id
_entity_poly.type
_entity_poly.pdbx_seq_one_letter_code
_entity_poly.pdbx_strand_id
1 'polypeptide(L)'
;MSKLTKIRVGGVPEHFNLPWHLAMENGLFEKEGIELEWTVFKGGTGQMTKALRDNEIDVCILLTEGIISDIVKGNPSKLIGKYLNTPLIWGVYTGINNPVNYYGEIYDKNYAISRFGSGSHLMPIVDANAKKIKIKEEQFQVIKNLEGALESLTENETDAFYWEKYTTKPYVDNGTLKHLGDYVTPWPCFMIAATNDIISKEKEAIDNM
;
A
#
# COMPACT_ATOMS: atom_id res chain seq x y z
N MET A 1 -6.38 -8.36 -38.87
CA MET A 1 -6.39 -7.77 -37.50
C MET A 1 -4.99 -8.00 -36.93
N SER A 2 -4.31 -6.95 -36.52
CA SER A 2 -3.03 -7.08 -35.78
C SER A 2 -3.29 -7.85 -34.49
N LYS A 3 -2.39 -8.74 -34.13
CA LYS A 3 -2.46 -9.47 -32.87
C LYS A 3 -2.25 -8.48 -31.72
N LEU A 4 -3.20 -8.42 -30.76
CA LEU A 4 -3.07 -7.59 -29.57
C LEU A 4 -1.96 -8.13 -28.65
N THR A 5 -1.21 -7.24 -28.04
CA THR A 5 -0.24 -7.60 -26.98
C THR A 5 -0.97 -7.78 -25.66
N LYS A 6 -0.93 -8.97 -25.09
CA LYS A 6 -1.55 -9.26 -23.81
C LYS A 6 -0.69 -8.75 -22.66
N ILE A 7 -1.28 -7.93 -21.77
CA ILE A 7 -0.65 -7.40 -20.55
C ILE A 7 -1.52 -7.71 -19.34
N ARG A 8 -0.95 -8.42 -18.36
CA ARG A 8 -1.61 -8.78 -17.12
C ARG A 8 -1.37 -7.69 -16.07
N VAL A 9 -2.45 -7.03 -15.64
CA VAL A 9 -2.38 -5.88 -14.72
C VAL A 9 -3.03 -6.23 -13.39
N GLY A 10 -2.36 -5.89 -12.29
CA GLY A 10 -2.86 -6.08 -10.94
C GLY A 10 -3.21 -4.78 -10.21
N GLY A 11 -4.32 -4.78 -9.47
CA GLY A 11 -4.71 -3.68 -8.61
C GLY A 11 -5.52 -4.14 -7.41
N VAL A 12 -5.68 -3.25 -6.42
CA VAL A 12 -6.57 -3.47 -5.27
C VAL A 12 -8.02 -3.10 -5.63
N PRO A 13 -9.04 -3.63 -4.91
CA PRO A 13 -10.45 -3.31 -5.17
C PRO A 13 -10.84 -1.93 -4.60
N GLU A 14 -10.13 -0.88 -5.03
CA GLU A 14 -10.27 0.48 -4.53
C GLU A 14 -10.76 1.42 -5.63
N HIS A 15 -11.51 2.45 -5.24
CA HIS A 15 -12.18 3.38 -6.16
C HIS A 15 -11.23 4.14 -7.10
N PHE A 16 -9.98 4.38 -6.68
CA PHE A 16 -8.99 5.06 -7.52
C PHE A 16 -8.56 4.26 -8.75
N ASN A 17 -8.87 2.97 -8.82
CA ASN A 17 -8.65 2.14 -10.00
C ASN A 17 -9.79 2.26 -11.05
N LEU A 18 -10.85 3.02 -10.78
CA LEU A 18 -11.94 3.25 -11.73
C LEU A 18 -11.47 3.71 -13.13
N PRO A 19 -10.46 4.60 -13.28
CA PRO A 19 -9.98 4.99 -14.61
C PRO A 19 -9.51 3.80 -15.47
N TRP A 20 -8.88 2.78 -14.88
CA TRP A 20 -8.48 1.56 -15.59
C TRP A 20 -9.69 0.79 -16.12
N HIS A 21 -10.71 0.60 -15.27
CA HIS A 21 -11.93 -0.10 -15.66
C HIS A 21 -12.68 0.65 -16.76
N LEU A 22 -12.80 1.98 -16.65
CA LEU A 22 -13.42 2.80 -17.69
C LEU A 22 -12.64 2.74 -19.01
N ALA A 23 -11.30 2.74 -18.97
CA ALA A 23 -10.48 2.60 -20.16
C ALA A 23 -10.69 1.25 -20.85
N MET A 24 -10.77 0.16 -20.07
CA MET A 24 -11.09 -1.19 -20.57
C MET A 24 -12.49 -1.23 -21.20
N GLU A 25 -13.52 -0.73 -20.49
CA GLU A 25 -14.90 -0.73 -20.97
C GLU A 25 -15.08 0.08 -22.27
N ASN A 26 -14.28 1.13 -22.46
CA ASN A 26 -14.32 1.97 -23.65
C ASN A 26 -13.37 1.50 -24.79
N GLY A 27 -12.70 0.37 -24.60
CA GLY A 27 -11.79 -0.20 -25.59
C GLY A 27 -10.58 0.69 -25.89
N LEU A 28 -10.09 1.45 -24.90
CA LEU A 28 -8.96 2.36 -25.11
C LEU A 28 -7.65 1.59 -25.26
N PHE A 29 -7.47 0.52 -24.51
CA PHE A 29 -6.29 -0.32 -24.61
C PHE A 29 -6.24 -1.10 -25.92
N GLU A 30 -7.38 -1.60 -26.39
CA GLU A 30 -7.47 -2.31 -27.68
C GLU A 30 -7.12 -1.39 -28.87
N LYS A 31 -7.46 -0.08 -28.79
CA LYS A 31 -7.07 0.92 -29.81
C LYS A 31 -5.56 1.11 -29.90
N GLU A 32 -4.86 0.92 -28.77
CA GLU A 32 -3.40 0.97 -28.68
C GLU A 32 -2.74 -0.41 -28.91
N GLY A 33 -3.51 -1.40 -29.34
CA GLY A 33 -3.01 -2.74 -29.65
C GLY A 33 -2.77 -3.62 -28.40
N ILE A 34 -3.39 -3.29 -27.26
CA ILE A 34 -3.22 -3.96 -25.98
C ILE A 34 -4.49 -4.75 -25.61
N GLU A 35 -4.33 -6.01 -25.25
CA GLU A 35 -5.34 -6.82 -24.56
C GLU A 35 -5.00 -6.80 -23.05
N LEU A 36 -5.72 -5.97 -22.28
CA LEU A 36 -5.46 -5.83 -20.86
C LEU A 36 -6.27 -6.84 -20.05
N GLU A 37 -5.58 -7.65 -19.22
CA GLU A 37 -6.18 -8.59 -18.28
C GLU A 37 -6.03 -8.08 -16.84
N TRP A 38 -7.15 -7.68 -16.23
CA TRP A 38 -7.14 -7.13 -14.88
C TRP A 38 -7.34 -8.21 -13.81
N THR A 39 -6.48 -8.22 -12.79
CA THR A 39 -6.59 -9.10 -11.61
C THR A 39 -6.72 -8.28 -10.32
N VAL A 40 -7.70 -8.62 -9.47
CA VAL A 40 -7.92 -7.97 -8.18
C VAL A 40 -7.13 -8.67 -7.07
N PHE A 41 -6.28 -7.91 -6.38
CA PHE A 41 -5.44 -8.37 -5.28
C PHE A 41 -5.94 -7.84 -3.94
N LYS A 42 -6.81 -8.58 -3.26
CA LYS A 42 -7.36 -8.19 -1.94
C LYS A 42 -6.30 -8.13 -0.83
N GLY A 43 -5.18 -8.83 -0.99
CA GLY A 43 -4.04 -8.79 -0.07
C GLY A 43 -3.11 -7.57 -0.28
N GLY A 44 -3.47 -6.66 -1.17
CA GLY A 44 -2.81 -5.37 -1.38
C GLY A 44 -1.38 -5.48 -1.92
N THR A 45 -0.58 -4.45 -1.64
CA THR A 45 0.78 -4.29 -2.17
C THR A 45 1.67 -5.51 -1.98
N GLY A 46 1.61 -6.19 -0.83
CA GLY A 46 2.47 -7.36 -0.58
C GLY A 46 2.10 -8.57 -1.43
N GLN A 47 0.83 -8.75 -1.77
CA GLN A 47 0.40 -9.80 -2.69
C GLN A 47 0.82 -9.46 -4.12
N MET A 48 0.68 -8.21 -4.54
CA MET A 48 1.08 -7.74 -5.88
C MET A 48 2.59 -7.80 -6.10
N THR A 49 3.41 -7.40 -5.12
CA THR A 49 4.86 -7.52 -5.24
C THR A 49 5.32 -8.97 -5.35
N LYS A 50 4.64 -9.91 -4.65
CA LYS A 50 4.87 -11.35 -4.84
C LYS A 50 4.48 -11.79 -6.24
N ALA A 51 3.32 -11.39 -6.75
CA ALA A 51 2.85 -11.75 -8.08
C ALA A 51 3.77 -11.23 -9.21
N LEU A 52 4.38 -10.03 -9.04
CA LEU A 52 5.45 -9.55 -9.94
C LEU A 52 6.69 -10.45 -9.91
N ARG A 53 7.16 -10.85 -8.72
CA ARG A 53 8.33 -11.75 -8.59
C ARG A 53 8.08 -13.12 -9.21
N ASP A 54 6.87 -13.64 -9.03
CA ASP A 54 6.47 -14.96 -9.52
C ASP A 54 6.03 -14.92 -11.00
N ASN A 55 6.09 -13.74 -11.64
CA ASN A 55 5.67 -13.52 -13.02
C ASN A 55 4.20 -13.92 -13.28
N GLU A 56 3.35 -13.75 -12.29
CA GLU A 56 1.89 -13.96 -12.39
C GLU A 56 1.20 -12.76 -13.06
N ILE A 57 1.75 -11.54 -12.86
CA ILE A 57 1.33 -10.30 -13.51
C ILE A 57 2.53 -9.56 -14.09
N ASP A 58 2.27 -8.67 -15.05
CA ASP A 58 3.28 -7.90 -15.77
C ASP A 58 3.41 -6.49 -15.23
N VAL A 59 2.29 -5.89 -14.84
CA VAL A 59 2.16 -4.51 -14.35
C VAL A 59 1.27 -4.49 -13.12
N CYS A 60 1.49 -3.55 -12.21
CA CYS A 60 0.53 -3.32 -11.11
C CYS A 60 0.55 -1.88 -10.60
N ILE A 61 -0.57 -1.51 -9.97
CA ILE A 61 -0.77 -0.25 -9.25
C ILE A 61 -0.71 -0.53 -7.76
N LEU A 62 0.31 0.02 -7.07
CA LEU A 62 0.55 -0.30 -5.67
C LEU A 62 1.22 0.84 -4.90
N LEU A 63 1.25 0.71 -3.56
CA LEU A 63 1.86 1.70 -2.68
C LEU A 63 3.36 1.87 -2.95
N THR A 64 3.78 3.12 -3.05
CA THR A 64 5.15 3.54 -3.37
C THR A 64 6.19 2.92 -2.45
N GLU A 65 5.99 3.01 -1.14
CA GLU A 65 6.93 2.47 -0.15
C GLU A 65 7.05 0.94 -0.24
N GLY A 66 5.95 0.27 -0.52
CA GLY A 66 5.94 -1.20 -0.62
C GLY A 66 6.71 -1.71 -1.82
N ILE A 67 6.50 -1.11 -3.00
CA ILE A 67 7.22 -1.53 -4.21
C ILE A 67 8.69 -1.13 -4.15
N ILE A 68 9.03 0.07 -3.65
CA ILE A 68 10.42 0.49 -3.52
C ILE A 68 11.17 -0.43 -2.58
N SER A 69 10.58 -0.74 -1.40
CA SER A 69 11.17 -1.71 -0.46
C SER A 69 11.42 -3.07 -1.10
N ASP A 70 10.50 -3.53 -1.95
CA ASP A 70 10.61 -4.84 -2.59
C ASP A 70 11.62 -4.86 -3.73
N ILE A 71 11.70 -3.78 -4.54
CA ILE A 71 12.73 -3.62 -5.59
C ILE A 71 14.14 -3.60 -4.97
N VAL A 72 14.34 -2.88 -3.86
CA VAL A 72 15.62 -2.87 -3.13
C VAL A 72 16.02 -4.26 -2.65
N LYS A 73 15.04 -5.13 -2.37
CA LYS A 73 15.26 -6.54 -1.99
C LYS A 73 15.39 -7.49 -3.18
N GLY A 74 15.41 -6.97 -4.41
CA GLY A 74 15.66 -7.76 -5.62
C GLY A 74 14.44 -8.13 -6.45
N ASN A 75 13.28 -7.50 -6.23
CA ASN A 75 12.13 -7.69 -7.12
C ASN A 75 12.54 -7.24 -8.55
N PRO A 76 12.37 -8.09 -9.59
CA PRO A 76 12.80 -7.80 -10.96
C PRO A 76 11.83 -6.87 -11.69
N SER A 77 11.49 -5.74 -11.07
CA SER A 77 10.55 -4.74 -11.59
C SER A 77 11.13 -3.35 -11.54
N LYS A 78 10.51 -2.43 -12.26
CA LYS A 78 10.82 -0.99 -12.25
C LYS A 78 9.55 -0.18 -12.07
N LEU A 79 9.70 1.00 -11.48
CA LEU A 79 8.65 2.03 -11.53
C LEU A 79 8.63 2.63 -12.95
N ILE A 80 7.47 2.60 -13.60
CA ILE A 80 7.28 3.12 -14.95
C ILE A 80 6.47 4.42 -14.95
N GLY A 81 5.72 4.71 -13.88
CA GLY A 81 4.95 5.94 -13.78
C GLY A 81 4.44 6.22 -12.37
N LYS A 82 4.06 7.46 -12.14
CA LYS A 82 3.26 7.86 -10.99
C LYS A 82 1.80 7.70 -11.35
N TYR A 83 1.04 7.02 -10.50
CA TYR A 83 -0.41 6.89 -10.69
C TYR A 83 -1.18 7.99 -9.94
N LEU A 84 -0.95 8.12 -8.63
CA LEU A 84 -1.51 9.21 -7.84
C LEU A 84 -0.41 10.08 -7.27
N ASN A 85 -0.48 11.38 -7.56
CA ASN A 85 0.51 12.37 -7.10
C ASN A 85 0.31 12.79 -5.64
N THR A 86 -0.92 12.65 -5.12
CA THR A 86 -1.23 13.01 -3.72
C THR A 86 -0.58 12.03 -2.76
N PRO A 87 -0.09 12.48 -1.60
CA PRO A 87 0.34 11.58 -0.55
C PRO A 87 -0.83 10.83 0.07
N LEU A 88 -0.57 9.67 0.68
CA LEU A 88 -1.54 8.98 1.51
C LEU A 88 -1.55 9.60 2.91
N ILE A 89 -2.74 9.75 3.48
CA ILE A 89 -2.94 10.21 4.86
C ILE A 89 -3.12 8.98 5.75
N TRP A 90 -2.14 8.74 6.61
CA TRP A 90 -2.17 7.70 7.62
C TRP A 90 -2.70 8.29 8.92
N GLY A 91 -3.81 7.77 9.40
CA GLY A 91 -4.23 8.05 10.77
C GLY A 91 -3.36 7.27 11.76
N VAL A 92 -3.10 7.88 12.90
CA VAL A 92 -2.39 7.28 14.02
C VAL A 92 -3.38 7.06 15.15
N TYR A 93 -3.51 5.83 15.58
CA TYR A 93 -4.58 5.38 16.46
C TYR A 93 -4.05 4.65 17.68
N THR A 94 -4.85 4.68 18.74
CA THR A 94 -4.71 3.83 19.94
C THR A 94 -6.09 3.34 20.38
N GLY A 95 -6.14 2.34 21.24
CA GLY A 95 -7.39 1.86 21.83
C GLY A 95 -8.04 2.92 22.71
N ILE A 96 -9.39 2.93 22.78
CA ILE A 96 -10.12 3.95 23.55
C ILE A 96 -9.72 4.00 25.02
N ASN A 97 -9.39 2.85 25.61
CA ASN A 97 -9.01 2.72 27.02
C ASN A 97 -7.49 2.76 27.25
N ASN A 98 -6.68 2.88 26.20
CA ASN A 98 -5.22 2.96 26.32
C ASN A 98 -4.82 4.29 26.98
N PRO A 99 -3.79 4.33 27.86
CA PRO A 99 -3.35 5.54 28.54
C PRO A 99 -2.72 6.59 27.61
N VAL A 100 -2.31 6.21 26.39
CA VAL A 100 -1.76 7.13 25.39
C VAL A 100 -2.86 8.12 24.93
N ASN A 101 -2.58 9.43 25.01
CA ASN A 101 -3.53 10.47 24.66
C ASN A 101 -2.99 11.46 23.62
N TYR A 102 -1.69 11.48 23.41
CA TYR A 102 -1.04 12.43 22.50
C TYR A 102 -0.13 11.71 21.53
N TYR A 103 -0.08 12.20 20.31
CA TYR A 103 0.72 11.63 19.25
C TYR A 103 2.22 11.47 19.63
N GLY A 104 2.79 12.42 20.37
CA GLY A 104 4.19 12.36 20.80
C GLY A 104 4.53 11.22 21.78
N GLU A 105 3.54 10.57 22.37
CA GLU A 105 3.74 9.51 23.38
C GLU A 105 3.94 8.12 22.77
N ILE A 106 3.80 7.97 21.43
CA ILE A 106 3.80 6.62 20.83
C ILE A 106 5.20 6.06 20.57
N TYR A 107 6.25 6.89 20.52
CA TYR A 107 7.56 6.47 19.98
C TYR A 107 8.30 5.44 20.83
N ASP A 108 7.97 5.30 22.09
CA ASP A 108 8.49 4.28 23.01
C ASP A 108 7.50 3.11 23.25
N LYS A 109 6.39 3.06 22.51
CA LYS A 109 5.29 2.13 22.68
C LYS A 109 5.36 0.95 21.69
N ASN A 110 4.45 -0.01 21.85
CA ASN A 110 4.29 -1.16 20.98
C ASN A 110 3.33 -0.86 19.83
N TYR A 111 3.72 -1.24 18.62
CA TYR A 111 2.96 -0.97 17.39
C TYR A 111 2.29 -2.24 16.86
N ALA A 112 1.01 -2.15 16.57
CA ALA A 112 0.30 -3.14 15.76
C ALA A 112 0.70 -2.97 14.28
N ILE A 113 1.14 -4.05 13.63
CA ILE A 113 1.47 -4.05 12.21
C ILE A 113 0.85 -5.25 11.49
N SER A 114 0.41 -5.06 10.25
CA SER A 114 -0.16 -6.18 9.49
C SER A 114 0.91 -7.24 9.15
N ARG A 115 2.11 -6.82 8.81
CA ARG A 115 3.31 -7.65 8.60
C ARG A 115 4.55 -6.76 8.51
N PHE A 116 5.72 -7.33 8.69
CA PHE A 116 6.97 -6.64 8.41
C PHE A 116 7.05 -6.23 6.93
N GLY A 117 7.48 -4.99 6.68
CA GLY A 117 7.53 -4.39 5.33
C GLY A 117 6.20 -3.88 4.77
N SER A 118 5.11 -3.94 5.56
CA SER A 118 3.84 -3.29 5.21
C SER A 118 3.87 -1.78 5.48
N GLY A 119 2.85 -1.05 4.99
CA GLY A 119 2.69 0.37 5.32
C GLY A 119 2.58 0.61 6.82
N SER A 120 1.79 -0.19 7.56
CA SER A 120 1.66 -0.08 9.01
C SER A 120 2.97 -0.32 9.78
N HIS A 121 3.95 -1.02 9.17
CA HIS A 121 5.30 -1.17 9.71
C HIS A 121 6.22 -0.01 9.30
N LEU A 122 6.17 0.40 8.04
CA LEU A 122 7.11 1.40 7.50
C LEU A 122 6.79 2.82 7.97
N MET A 123 5.50 3.17 8.08
CA MET A 123 5.09 4.53 8.43
C MET A 123 5.56 4.99 9.83
N PRO A 124 5.40 4.20 10.90
CA PRO A 124 5.97 4.60 12.20
C PRO A 124 7.49 4.81 12.15
N ILE A 125 8.22 3.98 11.37
CA ILE A 125 9.68 4.14 11.22
C ILE A 125 10.02 5.44 10.48
N VAL A 126 9.31 5.74 9.38
CA VAL A 126 9.55 6.96 8.59
C VAL A 126 9.23 8.22 9.40
N ASP A 127 8.11 8.20 10.12
CA ASP A 127 7.70 9.30 11.00
C ASP A 127 8.71 9.54 12.15
N ALA A 128 9.09 8.47 12.84
CA ALA A 128 10.09 8.54 13.91
C ALA A 128 11.46 9.05 13.40
N ASN A 129 11.90 8.56 12.24
CA ASN A 129 13.14 9.00 11.62
C ASN A 129 13.12 10.50 11.26
N ALA A 130 12.00 11.04 10.80
CA ALA A 130 11.84 12.47 10.54
C ALA A 130 12.05 13.32 11.83
N LYS A 131 11.78 12.73 13.00
CA LYS A 131 12.00 13.34 14.33
C LYS A 131 13.33 12.92 14.96
N LYS A 132 14.18 12.17 14.25
CA LYS A 132 15.46 11.61 14.75
C LYS A 132 15.29 10.64 15.92
N ILE A 133 14.14 9.96 15.98
CA ILE A 133 13.82 8.92 16.94
C ILE A 133 13.98 7.56 16.25
N LYS A 134 14.53 6.58 16.96
CA LYS A 134 14.67 5.21 16.47
C LYS A 134 13.66 4.31 17.17
N ILE A 135 12.78 3.68 16.39
CA ILE A 135 11.92 2.58 16.86
C ILE A 135 12.71 1.29 16.73
N LYS A 136 12.61 0.42 17.73
CA LYS A 136 13.28 -0.87 17.76
C LYS A 136 12.36 -1.95 17.18
N GLU A 137 12.95 -3.03 16.66
CA GLU A 137 12.19 -4.12 16.05
C GLU A 137 11.24 -4.82 17.04
N GLU A 138 11.66 -4.96 18.29
CA GLU A 138 10.87 -5.57 19.36
C GLU A 138 9.58 -4.80 19.72
N GLN A 139 9.44 -3.55 19.28
CA GLN A 139 8.22 -2.76 19.48
C GLN A 139 7.10 -3.12 18.47
N PHE A 140 7.38 -3.95 17.46
CA PHE A 140 6.39 -4.32 16.45
C PHE A 140 5.75 -5.68 16.71
N GLN A 141 4.42 -5.71 16.77
CA GLN A 141 3.61 -6.92 16.91
C GLN A 141 2.79 -7.16 15.64
N VAL A 142 2.93 -8.34 15.04
CA VAL A 142 2.18 -8.72 13.83
C VAL A 142 0.77 -9.14 14.17
N ILE A 143 -0.21 -8.38 13.68
CA ILE A 143 -1.66 -8.60 13.90
C ILE A 143 -2.42 -8.99 12.62
N LYS A 144 -1.74 -9.12 11.50
CA LYS A 144 -2.18 -9.56 10.18
C LYS A 144 -3.06 -8.57 9.40
N ASN A 145 -4.15 -8.06 9.97
CA ASN A 145 -5.16 -7.25 9.31
C ASN A 145 -5.77 -6.20 10.25
N LEU A 146 -6.74 -5.42 9.75
CA LEU A 146 -7.39 -4.38 10.54
C LEU A 146 -8.16 -4.95 11.75
N GLU A 147 -8.84 -6.09 11.58
CA GLU A 147 -9.60 -6.75 12.66
C GLU A 147 -8.66 -7.13 13.81
N GLY A 148 -7.50 -7.73 13.51
CA GLY A 148 -6.50 -8.06 14.54
C GLY A 148 -5.90 -6.81 15.20
N ALA A 149 -5.79 -5.67 14.47
CA ALA A 149 -5.36 -4.41 15.08
C ALA A 149 -6.40 -3.88 16.06
N LEU A 150 -7.70 -3.93 15.70
CA LEU A 150 -8.78 -3.50 16.58
C LEU A 150 -8.82 -4.32 17.88
N GLU A 151 -8.70 -5.65 17.79
CA GLU A 151 -8.63 -6.56 18.92
C GLU A 151 -7.44 -6.22 19.83
N SER A 152 -6.23 -6.20 19.29
CA SER A 152 -4.99 -5.96 20.03
C SER A 152 -4.96 -4.58 20.71
N LEU A 153 -5.47 -3.53 20.04
CA LEU A 153 -5.57 -2.19 20.63
C LEU A 153 -6.63 -2.09 21.73
N THR A 154 -7.77 -2.79 21.56
CA THR A 154 -8.85 -2.79 22.54
C THR A 154 -8.44 -3.53 23.83
N GLU A 155 -7.67 -4.61 23.67
CA GLU A 155 -7.14 -5.42 24.79
C GLU A 155 -5.85 -4.83 25.39
N ASN A 156 -5.34 -3.71 24.85
CA ASN A 156 -4.08 -3.07 25.23
C ASN A 156 -2.85 -3.97 25.10
N GLU A 157 -2.87 -4.92 24.16
CA GLU A 157 -1.68 -5.71 23.80
C GLU A 157 -0.68 -4.87 22.99
N THR A 158 -1.22 -3.93 22.18
CA THR A 158 -0.44 -2.91 21.47
C THR A 158 -0.99 -1.52 21.78
N ASP A 159 -0.15 -0.49 21.57
CA ASP A 159 -0.46 0.88 21.97
C ASP A 159 -0.73 1.80 20.79
N ALA A 160 -0.12 1.53 19.64
CA ALA A 160 -0.18 2.42 18.47
C ALA A 160 -0.39 1.65 17.17
N PHE A 161 -1.12 2.27 16.25
CA PHE A 161 -1.43 1.69 14.95
C PHE A 161 -1.50 2.77 13.87
N TYR A 162 -0.80 2.55 12.76
CA TYR A 162 -0.88 3.39 11.57
C TYR A 162 -1.70 2.68 10.50
N TRP A 163 -2.77 3.34 10.05
CA TRP A 163 -3.59 2.82 8.97
C TRP A 163 -4.18 3.93 8.12
N GLU A 164 -4.70 3.59 6.95
CA GLU A 164 -5.36 4.56 6.09
C GLU A 164 -6.53 5.24 6.85
N LYS A 165 -6.56 6.58 6.81
CA LYS A 165 -7.39 7.43 7.67
C LYS A 165 -8.88 7.15 7.52
N TYR A 166 -9.36 7.01 6.30
CA TYR A 166 -10.80 6.91 6.05
C TYR A 166 -11.36 5.51 6.33
N THR A 167 -10.57 4.48 6.12
CA THR A 167 -10.92 3.09 6.48
C THR A 167 -11.09 2.90 7.97
N THR A 168 -10.31 3.62 8.80
CA THR A 168 -10.37 3.52 10.26
C THR A 168 -11.35 4.49 10.90
N LYS A 169 -11.83 5.50 10.16
CA LYS A 169 -12.75 6.51 10.68
C LYS A 169 -13.99 5.93 11.41
N PRO A 170 -14.69 4.90 10.90
CA PRO A 170 -15.86 4.32 11.59
C PRO A 170 -15.56 3.83 13.01
N TYR A 171 -14.34 3.36 13.27
CA TYR A 171 -13.92 2.86 14.58
C TYR A 171 -13.55 3.99 15.57
N VAL A 172 -13.24 5.15 15.05
CA VAL A 172 -13.12 6.39 15.86
C VAL A 172 -14.51 6.94 16.19
N ASP A 173 -15.39 6.99 15.17
CA ASP A 173 -16.75 7.52 15.33
C ASP A 173 -17.59 6.70 16.30
N ASN A 174 -17.39 5.39 16.37
CA ASN A 174 -18.11 4.50 17.30
C ASN A 174 -17.41 4.35 18.67
N GLY A 175 -16.28 5.03 18.90
CA GLY A 175 -15.56 5.04 20.17
C GLY A 175 -14.71 3.78 20.47
N THR A 176 -14.38 2.98 19.45
CA THR A 176 -13.43 1.86 19.61
C THR A 176 -11.99 2.35 19.68
N LEU A 177 -11.63 3.33 18.86
CA LEU A 177 -10.30 3.91 18.78
C LEU A 177 -10.27 5.39 19.14
N LYS A 178 -9.13 5.86 19.67
CA LYS A 178 -8.74 7.26 19.70
C LYS A 178 -7.86 7.57 18.48
N HIS A 179 -8.17 8.66 17.78
CA HIS A 179 -7.34 9.22 16.74
C HIS A 179 -6.37 10.23 17.36
N LEU A 180 -5.09 9.92 17.35
CA LEU A 180 -4.03 10.74 17.95
C LEU A 180 -3.51 11.83 17.02
N GLY A 181 -3.63 11.63 15.72
CA GLY A 181 -3.18 12.55 14.68
C GLY A 181 -2.99 11.88 13.33
N ASP A 182 -2.50 12.65 12.37
CA ASP A 182 -2.25 12.18 11.01
C ASP A 182 -0.76 12.22 10.67
N TYR A 183 -0.30 11.21 9.94
CA TYR A 183 0.98 11.24 9.26
C TYR A 183 0.76 11.25 7.74
N VAL A 184 1.29 12.25 7.06
CA VAL A 184 1.20 12.40 5.61
C VAL A 184 2.52 11.95 5.00
N THR A 185 2.48 10.95 4.10
CA THR A 185 3.70 10.44 3.46
C THR A 185 4.38 11.54 2.64
N PRO A 186 5.72 11.65 2.65
CA PRO A 186 6.44 12.67 1.86
C PRO A 186 6.64 12.27 0.39
N TRP A 187 5.78 11.39 -0.16
CA TRP A 187 5.84 10.90 -1.54
C TRP A 187 4.45 10.65 -2.12
N PRO A 188 4.32 10.55 -3.46
CA PRO A 188 3.11 10.09 -4.15
C PRO A 188 2.69 8.71 -3.66
N CYS A 189 1.39 8.52 -3.35
CA CYS A 189 0.97 7.30 -2.67
C CYS A 189 1.00 6.04 -3.55
N PHE A 190 0.66 6.14 -4.84
CA PHE A 190 0.60 4.98 -5.73
C PHE A 190 1.44 5.18 -6.97
N MET A 191 2.19 4.12 -7.30
CA MET A 191 3.02 4.03 -8.49
C MET A 191 2.48 2.94 -9.42
N ILE A 192 2.86 3.04 -10.69
CA ILE A 192 2.75 1.94 -11.65
C ILE A 192 4.12 1.28 -11.72
N ALA A 193 4.16 -0.03 -11.48
CA ALA A 193 5.36 -0.83 -11.59
C ALA A 193 5.17 -1.94 -12.63
N ALA A 194 6.22 -2.25 -13.38
CA ALA A 194 6.23 -3.30 -14.39
C ALA A 194 7.44 -4.22 -14.22
N THR A 195 7.31 -5.49 -14.60
CA THR A 195 8.44 -6.44 -14.61
C THR A 195 9.47 -6.03 -15.67
N ASN A 196 10.75 -6.29 -15.39
CA ASN A 196 11.82 -6.04 -16.37
C ASN A 196 11.59 -6.84 -17.67
N ASP A 197 10.95 -7.99 -17.56
CA ASP A 197 10.65 -8.89 -18.68
C ASP A 197 9.66 -8.23 -19.66
N ILE A 198 8.50 -7.74 -19.17
CA ILE A 198 7.51 -7.11 -20.04
C ILE A 198 8.05 -5.79 -20.65
N ILE A 199 8.80 -4.99 -19.86
CA ILE A 199 9.42 -3.75 -20.36
C ILE A 199 10.37 -4.04 -21.52
N SER A 200 11.12 -5.15 -21.47
CA SER A 200 12.07 -5.50 -22.50
C SER A 200 11.43 -6.10 -23.75
N LYS A 201 10.34 -6.86 -23.59
CA LYS A 201 9.66 -7.57 -24.69
C LYS A 201 8.64 -6.71 -25.41
N GLU A 202 7.90 -5.88 -24.67
CA GLU A 202 6.71 -5.17 -25.15
C GLU A 202 6.80 -3.67 -24.84
N LYS A 203 7.99 -3.08 -25.11
CA LYS A 203 8.26 -1.68 -24.74
C LYS A 203 7.22 -0.71 -25.28
N GLU A 204 6.84 -0.85 -26.56
CA GLU A 204 5.87 0.03 -27.22
C GLU A 204 4.49 -0.05 -26.55
N ALA A 205 4.03 -1.26 -26.19
CA ALA A 205 2.77 -1.44 -25.49
C ALA A 205 2.81 -0.82 -24.08
N ILE A 206 3.94 -0.94 -23.38
CA ILE A 206 4.12 -0.32 -22.04
C ILE A 206 4.16 1.22 -22.15
N ASP A 207 4.78 1.78 -23.19
CA ASP A 207 4.84 3.23 -23.41
C ASP A 207 3.46 3.82 -23.80
N ASN A 208 2.58 3.02 -24.42
CA ASN A 208 1.22 3.42 -24.84
C ASN A 208 0.14 3.17 -23.77
N MET A 209 0.47 2.53 -22.65
CA MET A 209 -0.46 2.16 -21.58
C MET A 209 -0.67 3.30 -20.57
#